data_cf930627ab398a9a8fdd72c3682aaad6
#
_entry.id   cf930627ab398a9a8fdd72c3682aaad6
#
_cell.length_a   1.000
_cell.length_b   1.000
_cell.length_c   1.000
_cell.angle_alpha   90.00
_cell.angle_beta   90.00
_cell.angle_gamma   90.00
#
_symmetry.space_group_name_H-M   'P 1'
#
loop_
_entity.id
_entity.type
_entity.pdbx_description
1 polymer ?
#
loop_
_entity_poly.entity_id
_entity_poly.type
_entity_poly.pdbx_seq_one_letter_code
_entity_poly.pdbx_strand_id
1 'polypeptide(L)' 'MLITIYSKPGCKYCEHAKELFERANVEWEEVECTGVNAGRLEKDYPDANSYPYIIVDGEVVGGLVETAKMFL' A
#
# COMPACT_ATOMS: atom_id res chain seq x y z
N MET A 1 3.61 14.84 -0.22
CA MET A 1 3.50 13.48 0.38
C MET A 1 3.56 12.44 -0.72
N LEU A 2 4.49 11.51 -0.61
CA LEU A 2 4.63 10.43 -1.58
C LEU A 2 4.16 9.12 -0.93
N ILE A 3 3.15 8.50 -1.52
CA ILE A 3 2.57 7.27 -1.00
C ILE A 3 2.87 6.12 -1.96
N THR A 4 3.35 5.00 -1.42
CA THR A 4 3.54 3.77 -2.18
C THR A 4 2.70 2.68 -1.53
N ILE A 5 1.90 1.98 -2.34
CA ILE A 5 1.12 0.86 -1.87
C ILE A 5 1.58 -0.42 -2.55
N TYR A 6 1.88 -1.44 -1.75
CA TYR A 6 2.13 -2.79 -2.26
C TYR A 6 0.82 -3.54 -2.19
N SER A 7 0.36 -4.03 -3.33
CA SER A 7 -0.94 -4.68 -3.45
C SER A 7 -0.80 -6.05 -4.12
N LYS A 8 -1.90 -6.79 -4.15
CA LYS A 8 -1.97 -8.06 -4.86
C LYS A 8 -3.35 -8.20 -5.50
N PRO A 9 -3.49 -9.05 -6.55
CA PRO A 9 -4.79 -9.28 -7.16
C PRO A 9 -5.78 -9.88 -6.17
N GLY A 10 -7.04 -9.47 -6.25
CA GLY A 10 -8.11 -10.00 -5.42
C GLY A 10 -8.11 -9.51 -3.98
N CYS A 11 -7.32 -8.51 -3.66
CA CYS A 11 -7.24 -7.96 -2.31
C CYS A 11 -8.24 -6.81 -2.15
N LYS A 12 -9.32 -7.04 -1.40
CA LYS A 12 -10.34 -6.01 -1.18
C LYS A 12 -9.79 -4.83 -0.39
N TYR A 13 -8.97 -5.09 0.61
CA TYR A 13 -8.39 -4.01 1.43
C TYR A 13 -7.43 -3.15 0.61
N CYS A 14 -6.75 -3.74 -0.38
CA CYS A 14 -5.93 -2.97 -1.28
C CYS A 14 -6.77 -2.00 -2.10
N GLU A 15 -7.92 -2.46 -2.59
CA GLU A 15 -8.86 -1.61 -3.33
C GLU A 15 -9.39 -0.48 -2.44
N HIS A 16 -9.75 -0.79 -1.19
CA HIS A 16 -10.22 0.23 -0.25
C HIS A 16 -9.16 1.29 0.02
N ALA A 17 -7.90 0.87 0.15
CA ALA A 17 -6.81 1.82 0.37
C ALA A 17 -6.64 2.75 -0.83
N LYS A 18 -6.71 2.20 -2.04
CA LYS A 18 -6.60 3.02 -3.25
C LYS A 18 -7.74 4.02 -3.36
N GLU A 19 -8.96 3.61 -3.03
CA GLU A 19 -10.11 4.51 -2.99
C GLU A 19 -9.91 5.64 -1.98
N LEU A 20 -9.34 5.31 -0.82
CA LEU A 20 -9.05 6.30 0.20
C LEU A 20 -8.10 7.37 -0.32
N PHE A 21 -7.06 6.96 -1.03
CA PHE A 21 -6.10 7.90 -1.61
C PHE A 21 -6.75 8.78 -2.66
N GLU A 22 -7.62 8.22 -3.49
CA GLU A 22 -8.33 8.99 -4.51
C GLU A 22 -9.25 10.04 -3.87
N ARG A 23 -9.98 9.65 -2.81
CA ARG A 23 -10.86 10.57 -2.10
C ARG A 23 -10.09 11.67 -1.38
N ALA A 24 -8.93 11.33 -0.86
CA ALA A 24 -8.08 12.31 -0.18
C ALA A 24 -7.35 13.23 -1.17
N ASN A 25 -7.43 12.92 -2.47
CA ASN A 25 -6.81 13.70 -3.54
C ASN A 25 -5.29 13.82 -3.34
N VAL A 26 -4.66 12.73 -2.93
CA VAL A 26 -3.21 12.65 -2.76
C VAL A 26 -2.60 11.84 -3.89
N GLU A 27 -1.34 12.10 -4.19
CA GLU A 27 -0.61 11.30 -5.17
C GLU A 27 -0.13 10.01 -4.53
N TRP A 28 -0.17 8.93 -5.31
CA TRP A 28 0.27 7.62 -4.84
C TRP A 28 0.69 6.76 -6.02
N GLU A 29 1.50 5.75 -5.74
CA GLU A 29 1.90 4.78 -6.75
C GLU A 29 1.67 3.38 -6.22
N GLU A 30 1.45 2.45 -7.13
CA GLU A 30 1.13 1.08 -6.79
C GLU A 30 2.21 0.12 -7.28
N VAL A 31 2.64 -0.79 -6.42
CA VAL A 31 3.44 -1.95 -6.80
C VAL A 31 2.54 -3.16 -6.64
N GLU A 32 2.00 -3.65 -7.75
CA GLU A 32 1.18 -4.85 -7.73
C GLU A 32 2.09 -6.06 -7.74
N CYS A 33 2.08 -6.84 -6.67
CA CYS A 33 3.01 -7.93 -6.45
C CYS A 33 2.57 -9.19 -7.17
N THR A 34 2.63 -9.15 -8.50
CA THR A 34 2.32 -10.26 -9.39
C THR A 34 3.18 -10.14 -10.63
N GLY A 35 3.31 -11.21 -11.40
CA GLY A 35 4.13 -11.20 -12.61
C GLY A 35 5.57 -10.89 -12.29
N VAL A 36 6.12 -9.85 -12.95
CA VAL A 36 7.51 -9.45 -12.74
C VAL A 36 7.75 -8.89 -11.32
N ASN A 37 6.70 -8.48 -10.64
CA ASN A 37 6.80 -7.94 -9.28
C ASN A 37 6.45 -8.97 -8.21
N ALA A 38 6.27 -10.24 -8.58
CA ALA A 38 6.03 -11.30 -7.60
C ALA A 38 7.20 -11.33 -6.60
N GLY A 39 6.86 -11.36 -5.31
CA GLY A 39 7.89 -11.34 -4.25
C GLY A 39 8.50 -9.99 -3.96
N ARG A 40 8.04 -8.94 -4.63
CA ARG A 40 8.62 -7.61 -4.48
C ARG A 40 8.47 -7.05 -3.05
N LEU A 41 7.34 -7.34 -2.39
CA LEU A 41 7.14 -6.87 -1.03
C LEU A 41 8.16 -7.49 -0.07
N GLU A 42 8.36 -8.79 -0.17
CA GLU A 42 9.31 -9.49 0.70
C GLU A 42 10.74 -9.03 0.44
N LYS A 43 11.05 -8.68 -0.81
CA LYS A 43 12.36 -8.19 -1.18
C LYS A 43 12.64 -6.82 -0.59
N ASP A 44 11.67 -5.90 -0.72
CA ASP A 44 11.84 -4.52 -0.28
C ASP A 44 11.64 -4.37 1.23
N TYR A 45 10.72 -5.15 1.79
CA TYR A 45 10.34 -5.08 3.20
C TYR A 45 10.21 -6.50 3.77
N PRO A 46 11.33 -7.13 4.17
CA PRO A 46 11.30 -8.53 4.63
C PRO A 46 10.40 -8.80 5.82
N ASP A 47 10.13 -7.77 6.62
CA ASP A 47 9.25 -7.91 7.79
C ASP A 47 7.77 -7.75 7.48
N ALA A 48 7.43 -7.42 6.24
CA ALA A 48 6.04 -7.26 5.85
C ALA A 48 5.33 -8.61 5.86
N ASN A 49 4.10 -8.64 6.38
CA ASN A 49 3.36 -9.88 6.53
C ASN A 49 1.95 -9.83 5.99
N SER A 50 1.55 -8.75 5.36
CA SER A 50 0.18 -8.63 4.85
C SER A 50 0.07 -7.57 3.76
N TYR A 51 -1.05 -7.61 3.03
CA TYR A 51 -1.44 -6.62 2.04
C TYR A 51 -2.73 -5.95 2.50
N PRO A 52 -2.93 -4.68 2.17
CA PRO A 52 -1.96 -3.79 1.54
C PRO A 52 -0.83 -3.41 2.48
N TYR A 53 0.33 -3.07 1.94
CA TYR A 53 1.45 -2.58 2.74
C TYR A 53 1.80 -1.20 2.22
N ILE A 54 1.75 -0.19 3.08
CA ILE A 54 1.73 1.21 2.66
C ILE A 54 2.89 1.97 3.28
N ILE A 55 3.57 2.71 2.42
CA ILE A 55 4.75 3.50 2.77
C ILE A 55 4.42 4.97 2.47
N VAL A 56 4.67 5.85 3.41
CA VAL A 56 4.45 7.30 3.22
C VAL A 56 5.75 8.03 3.50
N ASP A 57 6.25 8.74 2.49
CA ASP A 57 7.50 9.49 2.57
C ASP A 57 8.66 8.65 3.09
N GLY A 58 8.72 7.38 2.64
CA GLY A 58 9.78 6.46 3.01
C GLY A 58 9.58 5.73 4.32
N GLU A 59 8.51 6.03 5.06
CA GLU A 59 8.22 5.38 6.33
C GLU A 59 7.07 4.39 6.21
N VAL A 60 7.22 3.23 6.82
CA VAL A 60 6.18 2.21 6.82
C VAL A 60 5.02 2.65 7.71
N VAL A 61 3.85 2.75 7.12
CA VAL A 61 2.61 3.04 7.86
C VAL A 61 1.92 1.75 8.26
N GLY A 62 1.88 0.77 7.36
CA GLY A 62 1.25 -0.51 7.62
C GLY A 62 0.10 -0.77 6.67
N GLY A 63 -1.02 -1.27 7.20
CA GLY A 63 -2.16 -1.67 6.40
C GLY A 63 -3.22 -0.59 6.27
N LEU A 64 -4.42 -1.02 5.89
CA LEU A 64 -5.54 -0.10 5.64
C LEU A 64 -5.94 0.69 6.88
N VAL A 65 -6.05 0.04 8.03
CA VAL A 65 -6.52 0.69 9.26
C VAL A 65 -5.57 1.81 9.68
N GLU A 66 -4.27 1.52 9.70
CA GLU A 66 -3.26 2.51 10.07
C GLU A 66 -3.24 3.67 9.10
N THR A 67 -3.40 3.37 7.80
CA THR A 67 -3.41 4.40 6.77
C THR A 67 -4.66 5.27 6.87
N ALA A 68 -5.83 4.65 7.12
CA ALA A 68 -7.06 5.40 7.25
C ALA A 68 -7.00 6.43 8.38
N LYS A 69 -6.33 6.10 9.47
CA LYS A 69 -6.17 7.02 10.59
C LYS A 69 -5.43 8.30 10.22
N MET A 70 -4.57 8.25 9.21
CA MET A 70 -3.84 9.44 8.76
C MET A 70 -4.74 10.46 8.09
N PHE A 71 -5.90 10.03 7.58
CA PHE A 71 -6.82 10.88 6.82
C PHE A 71 -8.08 11.25 7.60
N LEU A 72 -8.14 10.93 8.87
CA LEU A 72 -9.29 11.28 9.70
C LEU A 72 -9.15 12.65 10.35
#